data_aa4f3c7e47e4e165c5f8c10573b86741
#
_entry.id   aa4f3c7e47e4e165c5f8c10573b86741
#
_cell.length_a   1.000
_cell.length_b   1.000
_cell.length_c   1.000
_cell.angle_alpha   90.00
_cell.angle_beta   90.00
_cell.angle_gamma   90.00
#
_symmetry.space_group_name_H-M   'P 1'
#
loop_
_entity.id
_entity.type
_entity.pdbx_description
1 polymer ?
#
loop_
_entity_poly.entity_id
_entity_poly.type
_entity_poly.pdbx_seq_one_letter_code
_entity_poly.pdbx_strand_id
1 'polypeptide(L)'
;MRELIERILAAYGSGVTIVCADGEKTVRAFLQPVTEKSRETMRKTIGMLGEIPVGRFLYVGPAEPALQEDAEVRFRGERYRACRAETLVVADEALYVWGLLKKEGGDEPWTS
;
A
#
# COMPACT_ATOMS: atom_id res chain seq x y z
N MET A 1 0.12 10.21 -17.83
CA MET A 1 0.07 8.86 -17.24
C MET A 1 -0.37 8.89 -15.78
N ARG A 2 0.17 9.79 -15.00
CA ARG A 2 -0.23 9.92 -13.59
C ARG A 2 -1.71 10.18 -13.41
N GLU A 3 -2.27 11.03 -14.24
CA GLU A 3 -3.70 11.33 -14.16
C GLU A 3 -4.58 10.13 -14.41
N LEU A 4 -4.15 9.28 -15.33
CA LEU A 4 -4.87 8.05 -15.63
C LEU A 4 -4.86 7.12 -14.41
N ILE A 5 -3.70 6.98 -13.78
CA ILE A 5 -3.57 6.14 -12.59
C ILE A 5 -4.43 6.68 -11.47
N GLU A 6 -4.41 7.99 -11.24
CA GLU A 6 -5.23 8.61 -10.21
C GLU A 6 -6.71 8.39 -10.48
N ARG A 7 -7.10 8.44 -11.73
CA ARG A 7 -8.49 8.20 -12.12
C ARG A 7 -8.91 6.75 -11.83
N ILE A 8 -8.02 5.81 -12.11
CA ILE A 8 -8.28 4.40 -11.83
C ILE A 8 -8.41 4.18 -10.32
N LEU A 9 -7.51 4.78 -9.55
CA LEU A 9 -7.58 4.65 -8.09
C LEU A 9 -8.87 5.26 -7.55
N ALA A 10 -9.27 6.41 -8.08
CA ALA A 10 -10.50 7.06 -7.64
C ALA A 10 -11.74 6.21 -7.96
N ALA A 11 -11.72 5.54 -9.11
CA ALA A 11 -12.87 4.75 -9.53
C ALA A 11 -12.95 3.39 -8.84
N TYR A 12 -11.82 2.75 -8.64
CA TYR A 12 -11.80 1.36 -8.19
C TYR A 12 -11.11 1.12 -6.86
N GLY A 13 -10.40 2.10 -6.35
CA GLY A 13 -9.74 1.98 -5.06
C GLY A 13 -10.71 2.14 -3.90
N SER A 14 -10.20 1.96 -2.71
CA SER A 14 -10.95 2.13 -1.46
C SER A 14 -10.37 3.29 -0.67
N GLY A 15 -11.16 3.83 0.24
CA GLY A 15 -10.67 4.87 1.13
C GLY A 15 -9.70 4.29 2.15
N VAL A 16 -8.49 4.80 2.17
CA VAL A 16 -7.43 4.36 3.06
C VAL A 16 -6.86 5.59 3.75
N THR A 17 -6.65 5.52 5.05
CA THR A 17 -6.10 6.64 5.82
C THR A 17 -4.64 6.38 6.10
N ILE A 18 -3.80 7.33 5.70
CA ILE A 18 -2.37 7.31 5.99
C ILE A 18 -2.13 8.28 7.13
N VAL A 19 -1.50 7.80 8.19
CA VAL A 19 -1.16 8.66 9.34
C VAL A 19 0.26 9.18 9.14
N CYS A 20 0.35 10.48 8.99
CA CYS A 20 1.61 11.16 8.76
C CYS A 20 2.01 11.97 9.99
N ALA A 21 3.25 12.47 10.00
CA ALA A 21 3.73 13.29 11.10
C ALA A 21 2.88 14.54 11.29
N ASP A 22 2.33 15.07 10.21
CA ASP A 22 1.53 16.29 10.24
C ASP A 22 0.02 16.03 10.22
N GLY A 23 -0.39 14.78 10.44
CA GLY A 23 -1.81 14.46 10.54
C GLY A 23 -2.20 13.26 9.72
N GLU A 24 -3.50 13.12 9.53
CA GLU A 24 -4.06 12.00 8.78
C GLU A 24 -4.51 12.46 7.40
N LYS A 25 -4.28 11.62 6.41
CA LYS A 25 -4.71 11.90 5.04
C LYS A 25 -5.43 10.68 4.50
N THR A 26 -6.58 10.91 3.89
CA THR A 26 -7.35 9.82 3.28
C THR A 26 -7.12 9.83 1.78
N VAL A 27 -6.78 8.68 1.26
CA VAL A 27 -6.52 8.51 -0.17
C VAL A 27 -7.34 7.37 -0.72
N ARG A 28 -7.46 7.31 -2.04
CA ARG A 28 -8.05 6.16 -2.72
C ARG A 28 -6.91 5.25 -3.14
N ALA A 29 -6.93 4.02 -2.69
CA ALA A 29 -5.84 3.10 -2.94
C ALA A 29 -6.36 1.66 -2.98
N PHE A 30 -5.53 0.78 -3.51
CA PHE A 30 -5.80 -0.66 -3.44
C PHE A 30 -5.05 -1.23 -2.24
N LEU A 31 -5.72 -2.08 -1.49
CA LEU A 31 -5.10 -2.77 -0.37
C LEU A 31 -5.59 -4.20 -0.39
N GLN A 32 -4.69 -5.14 -0.61
CA GLN A 32 -5.05 -6.54 -0.77
C GLN A 32 -4.08 -7.45 -0.03
N PRO A 33 -4.59 -8.53 0.57
CA PRO A 33 -3.69 -9.51 1.19
C PRO A 33 -2.85 -10.22 0.13
N VAL A 34 -1.62 -10.52 0.48
CA VAL A 34 -0.73 -11.30 -0.38
C VAL A 34 -0.93 -12.76 -0.04
N THR A 35 -1.43 -13.53 -1.00
CA THR A 35 -1.61 -14.96 -0.87
C THR A 35 -0.60 -15.66 -1.76
N GLU A 36 -0.47 -16.97 -1.64
CA GLU A 36 0.41 -17.73 -2.51
C GLU A 36 0.12 -17.47 -3.99
N LYS A 37 -1.16 -17.49 -4.34
CA LYS A 37 -1.57 -17.30 -5.72
C LYS A 37 -1.33 -15.87 -6.20
N SER A 38 -1.71 -14.90 -5.39
CA SER A 38 -1.56 -13.50 -5.78
C SER A 38 -0.10 -13.08 -5.83
N ARG A 39 0.75 -13.70 -5.00
CA ARG A 39 2.17 -13.37 -4.99
C ARG A 39 2.81 -13.60 -6.36
N GLU A 40 2.47 -14.70 -7.00
CA GLU A 40 3.01 -15.00 -8.31
C GLU A 40 2.55 -14.02 -9.36
N THR A 41 1.26 -13.68 -9.32
CA THR A 41 0.70 -12.69 -10.23
C THR A 41 1.36 -11.33 -10.03
N MET A 42 1.58 -10.93 -8.78
CA MET A 42 2.22 -9.66 -8.47
C MET A 42 3.63 -9.58 -9.01
N ARG A 43 4.38 -10.67 -8.90
CA ARG A 43 5.74 -10.70 -9.42
C ARG A 43 5.76 -10.43 -10.92
N LYS A 44 4.85 -11.05 -11.65
CA LYS A 44 4.78 -10.89 -13.10
C LYS A 44 4.28 -9.51 -13.50
N THR A 45 3.29 -9.01 -12.76
CA THR A 45 2.60 -7.78 -13.15
C THR A 45 3.38 -6.53 -12.76
N ILE A 46 3.91 -6.51 -11.56
CA ILE A 46 4.54 -5.32 -11.01
C ILE A 46 6.04 -5.34 -11.26
N GLY A 47 6.58 -6.51 -11.53
CA GLY A 47 8.01 -6.66 -11.73
C GLY A 47 8.80 -6.45 -10.46
N MET A 48 8.20 -6.71 -9.33
CA MET A 48 8.88 -6.55 -8.06
C MET A 48 10.02 -7.54 -7.94
N LEU A 49 11.13 -7.06 -7.48
CA LEU A 49 12.29 -7.88 -7.25
C LEU A 49 12.30 -8.35 -5.81
N GLY A 50 12.80 -9.56 -5.61
CA GLY A 50 12.97 -10.11 -4.29
C GLY A 50 11.72 -10.79 -3.78
N GLU A 51 11.71 -11.05 -2.51
CA GLU A 51 10.67 -11.81 -1.86
C GLU A 51 9.49 -10.93 -1.47
N ILE A 52 8.29 -11.42 -1.77
CA ILE A 52 7.07 -10.82 -1.24
C ILE A 52 6.52 -11.83 -0.25
N PRO A 53 6.63 -11.58 1.06
CA PRO A 53 6.18 -12.58 2.04
C PRO A 53 4.66 -12.74 2.00
N VAL A 54 4.23 -14.00 2.04
CA VAL A 54 2.82 -14.29 2.23
C VAL A 54 2.43 -13.82 3.64
N GLY A 55 1.24 -13.26 3.76
CA GLY A 55 0.80 -12.70 5.03
C GLY A 55 0.97 -11.20 5.14
N ARG A 56 1.61 -10.60 4.15
CA ARG A 56 1.66 -9.14 4.04
C ARG A 56 0.49 -8.65 3.20
N PHE A 57 0.34 -7.34 3.16
CA PHE A 57 -0.68 -6.70 2.34
C PHE A 57 0.00 -5.81 1.33
N LEU A 58 -0.50 -5.82 0.11
CA LEU A 58 0.01 -4.95 -0.93
C LEU A 58 -0.84 -3.69 -0.99
N TYR A 59 -0.16 -2.55 -0.96
CA TYR A 59 -0.76 -1.23 -1.11
C TYR A 59 -0.34 -0.66 -2.46
N VAL A 60 -1.30 -0.11 -3.21
CA VAL A 60 -1.00 0.67 -4.41
C VAL A 60 -1.86 1.92 -4.34
N GLY A 61 -1.21 3.06 -4.27
CA GLY A 61 -1.91 4.32 -4.08
C GLY A 61 -1.29 5.47 -4.84
N PRO A 62 -1.81 6.67 -4.62
CA PRO A 62 -1.37 7.82 -5.40
C PRO A 62 0.06 8.21 -5.07
N ALA A 63 0.68 8.91 -6.03
CA ALA A 63 2.03 9.43 -5.81
C ALA A 63 2.04 10.50 -4.72
N GLU A 64 0.93 11.19 -4.52
CA GLU A 64 0.81 12.19 -3.46
C GLU A 64 -0.58 12.14 -2.84
N PRO A 65 -0.66 12.10 -1.51
CA PRO A 65 0.47 11.98 -0.57
C PRO A 65 1.09 10.59 -0.67
N ALA A 66 2.40 10.54 -0.69
CA ALA A 66 3.11 9.26 -0.82
C ALA A 66 3.10 8.50 0.49
N LEU A 67 2.91 7.19 0.40
CA LEU A 67 3.09 6.34 1.56
C LEU A 67 4.58 6.25 1.87
N GLN A 68 4.94 6.42 3.13
CA GLN A 68 6.32 6.34 3.58
C GLN A 68 6.52 5.06 4.37
N GLU A 69 7.77 4.58 4.41
CA GLU A 69 8.09 3.45 5.27
C GLU A 69 7.84 3.81 6.73
N ASP A 70 7.39 2.84 7.48
CA ASP A 70 7.02 2.97 8.89
C ASP A 70 5.76 3.78 9.15
N ALA A 71 5.09 4.24 8.10
CA ALA A 71 3.83 4.94 8.30
C ALA A 71 2.74 3.98 8.76
N GLU A 72 1.83 4.50 9.56
CA GLU A 72 0.65 3.76 9.94
C GLU A 72 -0.42 3.94 8.86
N VAL A 73 -1.09 2.86 8.52
CA VAL A 73 -2.18 2.88 7.54
C VAL A 73 -3.41 2.29 8.21
N ARG A 74 -4.53 2.96 8.07
CA ARG A 74 -5.81 2.48 8.62
C ARG A 74 -6.78 2.18 7.50
N PHE A 75 -7.37 1.01 7.58
CA PHE A 75 -8.30 0.56 6.55
C PHE A 75 -9.31 -0.37 7.17
N ARG A 76 -10.58 0.00 7.06
CA ARG A 76 -11.72 -0.79 7.57
C ARG A 76 -11.56 -1.16 9.05
N GLY A 77 -11.12 -0.21 9.84
CA GLY A 77 -10.97 -0.42 11.27
C GLY A 77 -9.73 -1.17 11.70
N GLU A 78 -8.91 -1.57 10.74
CA GLU A 78 -7.66 -2.26 11.04
C GLU A 78 -6.49 -1.32 10.85
N ARG A 79 -5.42 -1.60 11.58
CA ARG A 79 -4.19 -0.82 11.48
C ARG A 79 -3.09 -1.64 10.85
N TYR A 80 -2.32 -0.99 10.01
CA TYR A 80 -1.20 -1.61 9.31
C TYR A 80 0.02 -0.73 9.43
N ARG A 81 1.19 -1.32 9.27
CA ARG A 81 2.45 -0.59 9.26
C ARG A 81 3.15 -0.85 7.94
N ALA A 82 3.62 0.20 7.29
CA ALA A 82 4.32 0.06 6.01
C ALA A 82 5.73 -0.47 6.28
N CYS A 83 5.97 -1.70 5.85
CA CYS A 83 7.30 -2.31 5.95
C CYS A 83 8.20 -1.84 4.82
N ARG A 84 7.60 -1.50 3.70
CA ARG A 84 8.33 -1.05 2.52
C ARG A 84 7.41 -0.18 1.70
N ALA A 85 7.95 0.88 1.12
CA ALA A 85 7.19 1.76 0.23
C ALA A 85 8.12 2.33 -0.81
N GLU A 86 7.69 2.32 -2.06
CA GLU A 86 8.49 2.83 -3.16
C GLU A 86 7.60 3.57 -4.13
N THR A 87 8.11 4.66 -4.67
CA THR A 87 7.42 5.43 -5.68
C THR A 87 7.91 4.98 -7.06
N LEU A 88 6.97 4.68 -7.94
CA LEU A 88 7.33 4.41 -9.32
C LEU A 88 7.45 5.72 -10.07
N VAL A 89 8.63 5.98 -10.61
CA VAL A 89 8.92 7.19 -11.37
C VAL A 89 9.30 6.80 -12.78
N VAL A 90 8.65 7.40 -13.76
CA VAL A 90 8.94 7.17 -15.18
C VAL A 90 9.10 8.53 -15.83
N ALA A 91 10.23 8.73 -16.50
CA ALA A 91 10.54 9.98 -17.22
C ALA A 91 10.35 11.19 -16.29
N ASP A 92 10.90 11.09 -15.09
CA ASP A 92 10.85 12.15 -14.06
C ASP A 92 9.46 12.43 -13.51
N GLU A 93 8.49 11.60 -13.84
CA GLU A 93 7.15 11.77 -13.30
C GLU A 93 6.85 10.65 -12.31
N ALA A 94 6.46 11.02 -11.09
CA ALA A 94 6.02 10.06 -10.10
C ALA A 94 4.60 9.61 -10.45
N LEU A 95 4.42 8.31 -10.68
CA LEU A 95 3.14 7.77 -11.14
C LEU A 95 2.29 7.25 -10.00
N TYR A 96 2.86 6.43 -9.14
CA TYR A 96 2.13 5.87 -8.01
C TYR A 96 3.13 5.35 -6.99
N VAL A 97 2.61 5.00 -5.81
CA VAL A 97 3.40 4.38 -4.75
C VAL A 97 2.85 2.98 -4.52
N TRP A 98 3.74 2.01 -4.41
CA TRP A 98 3.37 0.70 -3.94
C TRP A 98 4.08 0.43 -2.62
N GLY A 99 3.48 -0.41 -1.80
CA GLY A 99 4.08 -0.73 -0.52
C GLY A 99 3.64 -2.08 -0.01
N LEU A 100 4.39 -2.61 0.92
CA LEU A 100 4.05 -3.82 1.64
C LEU A 100 3.73 -3.45 3.07
N LEU A 101 2.59 -3.89 3.53
CA LEU A 101 2.10 -3.56 4.85
C LEU A 101 2.00 -4.80 5.71
N LYS A 102 2.25 -4.63 6.99
CA LYS A 102 2.05 -5.65 7.98
C LYS A 102 0.89 -5.23 8.85
N LYS A 103 -0.05 -6.13 9.06
CA LYS A 103 -1.18 -5.83 9.93
C LYS A 103 -0.69 -5.69 11.36
N GLU A 104 -1.06 -4.61 12.00
CA GLU A 104 -0.81 -4.38 13.41
C GLU A 104 -2.11 -4.54 14.15
N GLY A 105 -2.05 -5.06 15.33
CA GLY A 105 -3.27 -5.15 16.07
C GLY A 105 -3.05 -5.90 17.34
N GLY A 106 -4.02 -5.79 18.20
CA GLY A 106 -4.00 -6.47 19.45
C GLY A 106 -4.72 -7.80 19.40
N ASP A 107 -4.80 -8.37 18.21
CA ASP A 107 -5.50 -9.62 18.06
C ASP A 107 -4.63 -10.83 18.39
N GLU A 108 -3.39 -10.58 18.77
CA GLU A 108 -2.51 -11.65 19.19
C GLU A 108 -2.69 -11.88 20.69
N PRO A 109 -3.21 -13.02 21.06
CA PRO A 109 -3.59 -13.22 22.46
C PRO A 109 -2.43 -13.14 23.44
N TRP A 110 -1.24 -13.50 23.00
CA TRP A 110 -0.10 -13.51 23.89
C TRP A 110 0.52 -12.13 24.10
N THR A 111 0.13 -11.17 23.30
CA THR A 111 0.65 -9.81 23.43
C THR A 111 -0.26 -8.90 24.21
N SER A 112 -1.43 -9.37 24.49
CA SER A 112 -2.42 -8.57 25.21
C SER A 112 -2.27 -8.71 26.70
#